data_49e80b3a56d5004d3a5022d3f2fffa46
#
_entry.id   49e80b3a56d5004d3a5022d3f2fffa46
#
_cell.length_a   1.000
_cell.length_b   1.000
_cell.length_c   1.000
_cell.angle_alpha   90.00
_cell.angle_beta   90.00
_cell.angle_gamma   90.00
#
_symmetry.space_group_name_H-M   'P 1'
#
loop_
_entity.id
_entity.type
_entity.pdbx_description
1 polymer ?
#
loop_
_entity_poly.entity_id
_entity_poly.type
_entity_poly.pdbx_seq_one_letter_code
_entity_poly.pdbx_strand_id
1 'polypeptide(L)'
;MGIVFSPSNLSTHVQCPRKFWGQSVAKVLKWKASQQKSRGTLVHNALEKAVKDGYDAVKNWPDGLDLDFVRQQVGLARDLINAGMTCHIEHEMCIDRKGNAVDWWDDNGYMRCKADTILLPPESLGVPAFLIDYKTGKKWDDEDMQLRMEAFIAHMYYKLPVVQYAYWYVDSGETATGIIDFRNGYEPVRDIIDAVSDAQQDMSANDFPPKKNRFCKWCGFYNTPECGL
;
A
#
# COMPACT_ATOMS: atom_id res chain seq x y z
N MET A 1 6.60 -16.59 16.11
CA MET A 1 6.61 -15.52 15.08
C MET A 1 5.33 -14.72 15.21
N GLY A 2 5.44 -13.42 15.44
CA GLY A 2 4.31 -12.50 15.41
C GLY A 2 3.86 -12.23 13.97
N ILE A 3 2.65 -11.69 13.79
CA ILE A 3 2.21 -11.19 12.48
C ILE A 3 2.93 -9.88 12.19
N VAL A 4 3.49 -9.75 10.99
CA VAL A 4 3.96 -8.47 10.46
C VAL A 4 2.78 -7.76 9.78
N PHE A 5 2.44 -6.56 10.24
CA PHE A 5 1.35 -5.79 9.70
C PHE A 5 1.72 -5.21 8.33
N SER A 6 0.79 -5.32 7.38
CA SER A 6 0.90 -4.72 6.06
C SER A 6 -0.39 -3.97 5.71
N PRO A 7 -0.39 -3.04 4.76
CA PRO A 7 -1.61 -2.34 4.37
C PRO A 7 -2.79 -3.29 4.09
N SER A 8 -2.54 -4.39 3.38
CA SER A 8 -3.57 -5.34 2.99
C SER A 8 -4.14 -6.14 4.18
N ASN A 9 -3.28 -6.64 5.10
CA ASN A 9 -3.79 -7.43 6.23
C ASN A 9 -4.44 -6.53 7.29
N LEU A 10 -3.91 -5.32 7.52
CA LEU A 10 -4.49 -4.35 8.44
C LEU A 10 -5.86 -3.86 7.95
N SER A 11 -5.98 -3.52 6.65
CA SER A 11 -7.27 -3.20 6.04
C SER A 11 -8.27 -4.35 6.19
N THR A 12 -7.80 -5.60 6.07
CA THR A 12 -8.66 -6.77 6.31
C THR A 12 -9.15 -6.84 7.76
N HIS A 13 -8.30 -6.51 8.76
CA HIS A 13 -8.68 -6.46 10.16
C HIS A 13 -9.74 -5.38 10.41
N VAL A 14 -9.50 -4.17 9.93
CA VAL A 14 -10.45 -3.04 10.06
C VAL A 14 -11.82 -3.36 9.45
N GLN A 15 -11.82 -4.06 8.30
CA GLN A 15 -13.07 -4.52 7.68
C GLN A 15 -13.76 -5.61 8.49
N CYS A 16 -13.02 -6.60 8.99
CA CYS A 16 -13.56 -7.72 9.77
C CYS A 16 -12.43 -8.49 10.47
N PRO A 17 -12.29 -8.39 11.83
CA PRO A 17 -11.29 -9.15 12.58
C PRO A 17 -11.37 -10.67 12.33
N ARG A 18 -12.57 -11.23 12.20
CA ARG A 18 -12.75 -12.68 11.89
C ARG A 18 -12.12 -13.06 10.55
N LYS A 19 -12.29 -12.22 9.50
CA LYS A 19 -11.66 -12.46 8.19
C LYS A 19 -10.14 -12.37 8.28
N PHE A 20 -9.62 -11.36 9.00
CA PHE A 20 -8.19 -11.23 9.27
C PHE A 20 -7.61 -12.46 9.97
N TRP A 21 -8.31 -12.96 11.02
CA TRP A 21 -7.92 -14.19 11.68
C TRP A 21 -7.80 -15.35 10.68
N GLY A 22 -8.84 -15.58 9.88
CA GLY A 22 -8.86 -16.68 8.92
C GLY A 22 -7.77 -16.60 7.84
N GLN A 23 -7.40 -15.38 7.41
CA GLN A 23 -6.40 -15.18 6.35
C GLN A 23 -4.98 -15.09 6.89
N SER A 24 -4.77 -14.38 7.99
CA SER A 24 -3.44 -13.99 8.45
C SER A 24 -2.96 -14.77 9.68
N VAL A 25 -3.87 -15.09 10.61
CA VAL A 25 -3.53 -15.79 11.86
C VAL A 25 -3.60 -17.31 11.69
N ALA A 26 -4.80 -17.83 11.45
CA ALA A 26 -5.06 -19.26 11.32
C ALA A 26 -4.71 -19.82 9.92
N LYS A 27 -4.65 -18.95 8.90
CA LYS A 27 -4.33 -19.31 7.50
C LYS A 27 -5.26 -20.39 6.90
N VAL A 28 -6.51 -20.44 7.38
CA VAL A 28 -7.53 -21.39 6.90
C VAL A 28 -8.29 -20.86 5.68
N LEU A 29 -8.34 -19.55 5.48
CA LEU A 29 -8.90 -18.93 4.29
C LEU A 29 -7.81 -18.73 3.23
N LYS A 30 -7.89 -19.51 2.15
CA LYS A 30 -6.99 -19.36 1.01
C LYS A 30 -7.48 -18.25 0.09
N TRP A 31 -6.57 -17.39 -0.33
CA TRP A 31 -6.82 -16.39 -1.36
C TRP A 31 -7.03 -17.07 -2.72
N LYS A 32 -8.14 -16.76 -3.42
CA LYS A 32 -8.35 -17.21 -4.80
C LYS A 32 -7.80 -16.14 -5.76
N ALA A 33 -6.85 -16.53 -6.60
CA ALA A 33 -6.39 -15.65 -7.68
C ALA A 33 -7.54 -15.41 -8.69
N SER A 34 -7.70 -14.15 -9.14
CA SER A 34 -8.68 -13.77 -10.16
C SER A 34 -8.00 -13.33 -11.46
N GLN A 35 -8.74 -13.33 -12.57
CA GLN A 35 -8.25 -12.81 -13.86
C GLN A 35 -7.93 -11.30 -13.78
N GLN A 36 -8.63 -10.55 -12.95
CA GLN A 36 -8.37 -9.12 -12.70
C GLN A 36 -6.99 -8.89 -12.10
N LYS A 37 -6.49 -9.84 -11.26
CA LYS A 37 -5.14 -9.78 -10.72
C LYS A 37 -4.07 -9.87 -11.81
N SER A 38 -4.29 -10.64 -12.88
CA SER A 38 -3.33 -10.77 -13.98
C SER A 38 -3.23 -9.48 -14.81
N ARG A 39 -4.36 -8.78 -15.08
CA ARG A 39 -4.34 -7.47 -15.76
C ARG A 39 -3.63 -6.41 -14.91
N GLY A 40 -3.96 -6.32 -13.61
CA GLY A 40 -3.29 -5.43 -12.68
C GLY A 40 -1.76 -5.61 -12.72
N THR A 41 -1.28 -6.84 -12.64
CA THR A 41 0.16 -7.12 -12.71
C THR A 41 0.79 -6.67 -14.05
N LEU A 42 0.11 -6.87 -15.18
CA LEU A 42 0.62 -6.38 -16.47
C LEU A 42 0.71 -4.86 -16.53
N VAL A 43 -0.29 -4.17 -15.95
CA VAL A 43 -0.32 -2.70 -15.88
C VAL A 43 0.81 -2.19 -14.97
N HIS A 44 0.99 -2.76 -13.77
CA HIS A 44 2.09 -2.40 -12.87
C HIS A 44 3.44 -2.56 -13.56
N ASN A 45 3.73 -3.73 -14.15
CA ASN A 45 4.99 -3.96 -14.87
C ASN A 45 5.25 -2.95 -15.99
N ALA A 46 4.19 -2.54 -16.72
CA ALA A 46 4.33 -1.54 -17.78
C ALA A 46 4.64 -0.15 -17.22
N LEU A 47 3.95 0.26 -16.14
CA LEU A 47 4.16 1.55 -15.48
C LEU A 47 5.54 1.63 -14.82
N GLU A 48 5.96 0.60 -14.10
CA GLU A 48 7.29 0.49 -13.53
C GLU A 48 8.39 0.68 -14.58
N LYS A 49 8.25 -0.03 -15.71
CA LYS A 49 9.16 0.13 -16.85
C LYS A 49 9.14 1.55 -17.39
N ALA A 50 7.95 2.14 -17.55
CA ALA A 50 7.82 3.51 -18.07
C ALA A 50 8.43 4.55 -17.13
N VAL A 51 8.21 4.43 -15.82
CA VAL A 51 8.82 5.34 -14.83
C VAL A 51 10.33 5.21 -14.82
N LYS A 52 10.85 3.98 -14.91
CA LYS A 52 12.29 3.72 -14.91
C LYS A 52 12.99 4.17 -16.20
N ASP A 53 12.43 3.77 -17.34
CA ASP A 53 13.12 3.84 -18.64
C ASP A 53 12.52 4.88 -19.60
N GLY A 54 11.38 5.49 -19.23
CA GLY A 54 10.61 6.41 -20.05
C GLY A 54 9.38 5.79 -20.69
N TYR A 55 8.36 6.60 -21.00
CA TYR A 55 7.08 6.17 -21.58
C TYR A 55 7.27 5.33 -22.85
N ASP A 56 8.16 5.74 -23.75
CA ASP A 56 8.40 5.08 -25.05
C ASP A 56 9.15 3.75 -24.95
N ALA A 57 9.67 3.41 -23.76
CA ALA A 57 10.27 2.10 -23.50
C ALA A 57 9.24 0.97 -23.45
N VAL A 58 7.96 1.29 -23.21
CA VAL A 58 6.86 0.33 -23.24
C VAL A 58 6.27 0.26 -24.64
N LYS A 59 6.54 -0.84 -25.36
CA LYS A 59 6.09 -1.01 -26.76
C LYS A 59 4.63 -1.42 -26.88
N ASN A 60 4.12 -2.18 -25.90
CA ASN A 60 2.76 -2.70 -25.90
C ASN A 60 2.12 -2.39 -24.53
N TRP A 61 1.33 -1.34 -24.49
CA TRP A 61 0.56 -0.99 -23.31
C TRP A 61 -0.64 -1.92 -23.15
N PRO A 62 -0.97 -2.34 -21.91
CA PRO A 62 -2.20 -3.08 -21.66
C PRO A 62 -3.45 -2.28 -22.07
N ASP A 63 -4.49 -2.98 -22.53
CA ASP A 63 -5.74 -2.35 -22.93
C ASP A 63 -6.48 -1.66 -21.77
N GLY A 64 -7.27 -0.64 -22.11
CA GLY A 64 -8.18 0.05 -21.18
C GLY A 64 -7.50 1.08 -20.27
N LEU A 65 -6.30 1.55 -20.61
CA LEU A 65 -5.62 2.64 -19.93
C LEU A 65 -5.92 3.98 -20.61
N ASP A 66 -6.00 5.05 -19.83
CA ASP A 66 -5.88 6.42 -20.32
C ASP A 66 -4.39 6.73 -20.59
N LEU A 67 -3.97 6.50 -21.83
CA LEU A 67 -2.55 6.63 -22.21
C LEU A 67 -2.04 8.06 -22.20
N ASP A 68 -2.90 9.06 -22.39
CA ASP A 68 -2.51 10.47 -22.30
C ASP A 68 -2.23 10.84 -20.85
N PHE A 69 -3.08 10.41 -19.94
CA PHE A 69 -2.86 10.53 -18.51
C PHE A 69 -1.56 9.82 -18.09
N VAL A 70 -1.38 8.54 -18.48
CA VAL A 70 -0.18 7.77 -18.17
C VAL A 70 1.08 8.47 -18.68
N ARG A 71 1.08 8.98 -19.91
CA ARG A 71 2.22 9.72 -20.47
C ARG A 71 2.55 10.95 -19.65
N GLN A 72 1.53 11.71 -19.23
CA GLN A 72 1.71 12.90 -18.39
C GLN A 72 2.31 12.55 -17.04
N GLN A 73 1.74 11.56 -16.34
CA GLN A 73 2.21 11.18 -14.99
C GLN A 73 3.63 10.61 -15.02
N VAL A 74 3.93 9.74 -15.99
CA VAL A 74 5.29 9.22 -16.21
C VAL A 74 6.26 10.36 -16.51
N GLY A 75 5.86 11.35 -17.32
CA GLY A 75 6.65 12.55 -17.59
C GLY A 75 7.03 13.29 -16.32
N LEU A 76 6.04 13.59 -15.45
CA LEU A 76 6.26 14.26 -14.17
C LEU A 76 7.21 13.47 -13.25
N ALA A 77 7.02 12.14 -13.13
CA ALA A 77 7.93 11.31 -12.35
C ALA A 77 9.36 11.31 -12.91
N ARG A 78 9.50 11.27 -14.23
CA ARG A 78 10.80 11.34 -14.91
C ARG A 78 11.49 12.68 -14.72
N ASP A 79 10.74 13.78 -14.71
CA ASP A 79 11.29 15.13 -14.43
C ASP A 79 11.87 15.20 -13.02
N LEU A 80 11.19 14.61 -12.03
CA LEU A 80 11.69 14.50 -10.65
C LEU A 80 12.98 13.65 -10.57
N ILE A 81 13.03 12.52 -11.28
CA ILE A 81 14.22 11.67 -11.36
C ILE A 81 15.37 12.44 -12.01
N ASN A 82 15.13 13.15 -13.12
CA ASN A 82 16.11 13.95 -13.81
C ASN A 82 16.61 15.14 -12.95
N ALA A 83 15.76 15.65 -12.05
CA ALA A 83 16.12 16.65 -11.05
C ALA A 83 16.96 16.08 -9.89
N GLY A 84 17.25 14.79 -9.88
CA GLY A 84 18.15 14.14 -8.92
C GLY A 84 17.44 13.28 -7.85
N MET A 85 16.14 13.05 -7.94
CA MET A 85 15.46 12.08 -7.04
C MET A 85 15.89 10.65 -7.35
N THR A 86 16.16 9.86 -6.31
CA THR A 86 16.44 8.43 -6.45
C THR A 86 15.12 7.67 -6.56
N CYS A 87 14.97 6.88 -7.63
CA CYS A 87 13.77 6.09 -7.89
C CYS A 87 13.98 4.63 -7.46
N HIS A 88 13.10 4.15 -6.59
CA HIS A 88 12.99 2.73 -6.26
C HIS A 88 11.63 2.21 -6.75
N ILE A 89 11.64 1.07 -7.42
CA ILE A 89 10.47 0.38 -7.97
C ILE A 89 10.24 -0.91 -7.18
N GLU A 90 8.97 -1.25 -6.91
CA GLU A 90 8.60 -2.47 -6.17
C GLU A 90 9.40 -2.60 -4.85
N HIS A 91 9.51 -1.47 -4.15
CA HIS A 91 10.45 -1.32 -3.04
C HIS A 91 9.89 -1.88 -1.73
N GLU A 92 10.60 -2.88 -1.21
CA GLU A 92 10.26 -3.52 0.06
C GLU A 92 10.81 -2.72 1.24
N MET A 93 9.94 -2.32 2.16
CA MET A 93 10.28 -1.63 3.40
C MET A 93 9.69 -2.39 4.59
N CYS A 94 10.51 -2.69 5.59
CA CYS A 94 10.10 -3.31 6.84
C CYS A 94 10.71 -2.55 8.02
N ILE A 95 9.92 -2.33 9.06
CA ILE A 95 10.35 -1.68 10.29
C ILE A 95 10.06 -2.57 11.51
N ASP A 96 10.93 -2.47 12.52
CA ASP A 96 10.71 -3.10 13.84
C ASP A 96 9.72 -2.28 14.70
N ARG A 97 9.42 -2.76 15.92
CA ARG A 97 8.54 -2.05 16.87
C ARG A 97 9.08 -0.68 17.32
N LYS A 98 10.37 -0.42 17.17
CA LYS A 98 11.00 0.86 17.51
C LYS A 98 11.04 1.81 16.30
N GLY A 99 10.57 1.36 15.13
CA GLY A 99 10.62 2.10 13.88
C GLY A 99 11.99 2.12 13.21
N ASN A 100 12.87 1.16 13.54
CA ASN A 100 14.11 1.00 12.81
C ASN A 100 13.88 0.16 11.56
N ALA A 101 14.60 0.49 10.48
CA ALA A 101 14.63 -0.33 9.28
C ALA A 101 15.25 -1.69 9.57
N VAL A 102 14.60 -2.74 9.10
CA VAL A 102 15.05 -4.14 9.19
C VAL A 102 14.84 -4.83 7.84
N ASP A 103 15.46 -5.99 7.65
CA ASP A 103 15.25 -6.78 6.44
C ASP A 103 13.81 -7.26 6.32
N TRP A 104 13.35 -7.47 5.07
CA TRP A 104 11.97 -7.87 4.76
C TRP A 104 11.51 -9.14 5.52
N TRP A 105 12.42 -10.06 5.76
CA TRP A 105 12.17 -11.33 6.43
C TRP A 105 12.71 -11.39 7.87
N ASP A 106 13.10 -10.24 8.44
CA ASP A 106 13.60 -10.18 9.83
C ASP A 106 12.51 -10.64 10.82
N ASP A 107 12.91 -11.46 11.78
CA ASP A 107 12.02 -11.97 12.83
C ASP A 107 11.45 -10.86 13.74
N ASN A 108 12.12 -9.71 13.81
CA ASN A 108 11.67 -8.53 14.55
C ASN A 108 10.78 -7.61 13.69
N GLY A 109 10.52 -7.95 12.44
CA GLY A 109 9.64 -7.18 11.56
C GLY A 109 8.28 -6.95 12.22
N TYR A 110 7.83 -5.70 12.23
CA TYR A 110 6.59 -5.28 12.85
C TYR A 110 5.57 -4.73 11.86
N MET A 111 6.00 -3.81 11.01
CA MET A 111 5.20 -3.29 9.90
C MET A 111 6.02 -3.34 8.61
N ARG A 112 5.36 -3.67 7.52
CA ARG A 112 6.01 -3.71 6.21
C ARG A 112 5.07 -3.32 5.08
N CYS A 113 5.62 -2.75 4.02
CA CYS A 113 4.93 -2.48 2.78
C CYS A 113 5.86 -2.68 1.59
N LYS A 114 5.26 -2.85 0.43
CA LYS A 114 5.96 -2.87 -0.84
C LYS A 114 5.37 -1.74 -1.68
N ALA A 115 6.12 -0.67 -1.84
CA ALA A 115 5.70 0.49 -2.62
C ALA A 115 5.90 0.23 -4.11
N ASP A 116 4.90 0.48 -4.96
CA ASP A 116 5.04 0.36 -6.41
C ASP A 116 6.16 1.28 -6.92
N THR A 117 6.16 2.53 -6.48
CA THR A 117 7.26 3.47 -6.75
C THR A 117 7.46 4.42 -5.56
N ILE A 118 8.70 4.61 -5.15
CA ILE A 118 9.09 5.68 -4.22
C ILE A 118 10.22 6.50 -4.83
N LEU A 119 10.06 7.82 -4.84
CA LEU A 119 11.07 8.79 -5.24
C LEU A 119 11.62 9.47 -3.98
N LEU A 120 12.91 9.31 -3.73
CA LEU A 120 13.61 9.86 -2.57
C LEU A 120 14.41 11.08 -3.00
N PRO A 121 14.15 12.27 -2.41
CA PRO A 121 14.90 13.46 -2.73
C PRO A 121 16.30 13.41 -2.12
N PRO A 122 17.33 13.97 -2.77
CA PRO A 122 18.56 14.33 -2.09
C PRO A 122 18.27 15.48 -1.11
N GLU A 123 19.03 15.56 -0.02
CA GLU A 123 18.87 16.64 0.99
C GLU A 123 18.89 18.06 0.38
N SER A 124 19.65 18.24 -0.71
CA SER A 124 19.81 19.53 -1.39
C SER A 124 18.54 20.03 -2.09
N LEU A 125 17.58 19.17 -2.41
CA LEU A 125 16.37 19.56 -3.14
C LEU A 125 15.29 20.18 -2.24
N GLY A 126 15.28 19.88 -0.93
CA GLY A 126 14.31 20.46 0.01
C GLY A 126 12.84 20.13 -0.29
N VAL A 127 12.57 19.09 -1.10
CA VAL A 127 11.23 18.61 -1.44
C VAL A 127 10.90 17.32 -0.70
N PRO A 128 9.61 16.97 -0.51
CA PRO A 128 9.23 15.71 0.14
C PRO A 128 9.60 14.49 -0.71
N ALA A 129 9.69 13.32 -0.07
CA ALA A 129 9.66 12.05 -0.78
C ALA A 129 8.28 11.83 -1.40
N PHE A 130 8.22 11.09 -2.51
CA PHE A 130 6.99 10.88 -3.26
C PHE A 130 6.69 9.39 -3.44
N LEU A 131 5.56 8.93 -2.89
CA LEU A 131 5.04 7.57 -3.05
C LEU A 131 3.99 7.54 -4.16
N ILE A 132 4.06 6.55 -5.02
CA ILE A 132 3.08 6.33 -6.09
C ILE A 132 2.59 4.89 -6.00
N ASP A 133 1.28 4.72 -6.02
CA ASP A 133 0.59 3.43 -6.13
C ASP A 133 -0.29 3.42 -7.38
N TYR A 134 -0.18 2.37 -8.17
CA TYR A 134 -0.90 2.24 -9.43
C TYR A 134 -2.22 1.50 -9.23
N LYS A 135 -3.32 2.12 -9.63
CA LYS A 135 -4.65 1.53 -9.50
C LYS A 135 -5.29 1.28 -10.86
N THR A 136 -5.71 0.04 -11.07
CA THR A 136 -6.61 -0.34 -12.16
C THR A 136 -8.04 -0.39 -11.67
N GLY A 137 -8.98 0.09 -12.48
CA GLY A 137 -10.40 0.14 -12.11
C GLY A 137 -10.84 1.49 -11.56
N LYS A 138 -11.95 1.47 -10.81
CA LYS A 138 -12.59 2.70 -10.29
C LYS A 138 -12.02 3.09 -8.93
N LYS A 139 -11.96 4.39 -8.69
CA LYS A 139 -11.66 4.96 -7.38
C LYS A 139 -12.72 4.54 -6.36
N TRP A 140 -12.28 4.13 -5.18
CA TRP A 140 -13.12 3.82 -4.02
C TRP A 140 -12.80 4.79 -2.88
N ASP A 141 -13.83 5.24 -2.16
CA ASP A 141 -13.68 6.25 -1.10
C ASP A 141 -12.85 5.78 0.12
N ASP A 142 -12.62 4.47 0.25
CA ASP A 142 -11.95 3.86 1.42
C ASP A 142 -10.46 3.53 1.18
N GLU A 143 -9.84 3.98 0.09
CA GLU A 143 -8.49 3.53 -0.30
C GLU A 143 -7.33 4.28 0.40
N ASP A 144 -7.61 5.36 1.11
CA ASP A 144 -6.58 6.26 1.69
C ASP A 144 -5.64 5.57 2.72
N MET A 145 -6.14 4.58 3.46
CA MET A 145 -5.38 3.87 4.49
C MET A 145 -4.10 3.20 3.98
N GLN A 146 -4.12 2.67 2.74
CA GLN A 146 -2.95 1.97 2.18
C GLN A 146 -1.75 2.91 2.06
N LEU A 147 -1.88 3.99 1.28
CA LEU A 147 -0.75 4.92 1.05
C LEU A 147 -0.35 5.70 2.29
N ARG A 148 -1.29 5.97 3.21
CA ARG A 148 -0.95 6.60 4.50
C ARG A 148 -0.11 5.68 5.37
N MET A 149 -0.39 4.37 5.39
CA MET A 149 0.43 3.38 6.08
C MET A 149 1.80 3.22 5.40
N GLU A 150 1.85 3.20 4.06
CA GLU A 150 3.11 3.17 3.32
C GLU A 150 3.96 4.40 3.58
N ALA A 151 3.32 5.60 3.61
CA ALA A 151 3.99 6.85 3.95
C ALA A 151 4.55 6.84 5.39
N PHE A 152 3.81 6.28 6.35
CA PHE A 152 4.29 6.10 7.71
C PHE A 152 5.49 5.15 7.78
N ILE A 153 5.42 4.01 7.09
CA ILE A 153 6.55 3.06 7.03
C ILE A 153 7.76 3.71 6.35
N ALA A 154 7.57 4.42 5.24
CA ALA A 154 8.65 5.13 4.54
C ALA A 154 9.28 6.24 5.42
N HIS A 155 8.45 7.01 6.17
CA HIS A 155 8.92 7.96 7.16
C HIS A 155 9.84 7.31 8.19
N MET A 156 9.40 6.21 8.79
CA MET A 156 10.17 5.50 9.82
C MET A 156 11.44 4.85 9.24
N TYR A 157 11.35 4.27 8.04
CA TYR A 157 12.42 3.55 7.37
C TYR A 157 13.56 4.48 6.93
N TYR A 158 13.21 5.61 6.27
CA TYR A 158 14.17 6.56 5.71
C TYR A 158 14.37 7.82 6.55
N LYS A 159 13.65 7.97 7.69
CA LYS A 159 13.64 9.17 8.54
C LYS A 159 13.18 10.44 7.79
N LEU A 160 12.19 10.28 6.91
CA LEU A 160 11.66 11.35 6.08
C LEU A 160 10.71 12.24 6.90
N PRO A 161 10.94 13.55 6.98
CA PRO A 161 10.06 14.45 7.75
C PRO A 161 8.70 14.67 7.08
N VAL A 162 8.64 14.56 5.75
CA VAL A 162 7.43 14.77 4.95
C VAL A 162 7.38 13.75 3.83
N VAL A 163 6.22 13.15 3.63
CA VAL A 163 5.97 12.20 2.53
C VAL A 163 4.71 12.66 1.78
N GLN A 164 4.84 12.88 0.49
CA GLN A 164 3.73 13.07 -0.43
C GLN A 164 3.39 11.74 -1.08
N TYR A 165 2.12 11.51 -1.37
CA TYR A 165 1.69 10.28 -2.02
C TYR A 165 0.62 10.54 -3.08
N ALA A 166 0.53 9.63 -4.07
CA ALA A 166 -0.48 9.67 -5.10
C ALA A 166 -0.94 8.27 -5.51
N TYR A 167 -2.24 8.12 -5.65
CA TYR A 167 -2.83 7.05 -6.45
C TYR A 167 -2.93 7.50 -7.90
N TRP A 168 -2.46 6.68 -8.82
CA TRP A 168 -2.68 6.86 -10.25
C TRP A 168 -3.74 5.88 -10.73
N TYR A 169 -4.97 6.37 -10.89
CA TYR A 169 -6.09 5.59 -11.45
C TYR A 169 -5.99 5.60 -12.97
N VAL A 170 -5.18 4.69 -13.49
CA VAL A 170 -4.73 4.70 -14.89
C VAL A 170 -5.79 4.32 -15.90
N ASP A 171 -6.92 3.74 -15.48
CA ASP A 171 -8.06 3.44 -16.34
C ASP A 171 -8.99 4.65 -16.50
N SER A 172 -9.09 5.51 -15.48
CA SER A 172 -9.98 6.68 -15.50
C SER A 172 -9.27 8.01 -15.74
N GLY A 173 -7.93 8.01 -15.76
CA GLY A 173 -7.17 9.25 -15.93
C GLY A 173 -7.25 10.20 -14.72
N GLU A 174 -7.40 9.65 -13.51
CA GLU A 174 -7.53 10.44 -12.28
C GLU A 174 -6.34 10.23 -11.34
N THR A 175 -6.08 11.23 -10.51
CA THR A 175 -5.18 11.11 -9.36
C THR A 175 -5.91 11.39 -8.06
N ALA A 176 -5.50 10.72 -6.97
CA ALA A 176 -5.79 11.15 -5.62
C ALA A 176 -4.46 11.34 -4.89
N THR A 177 -4.24 12.53 -4.35
CA THR A 177 -2.97 12.89 -3.73
C THR A 177 -3.16 13.28 -2.28
N GLY A 178 -2.13 13.07 -1.47
CA GLY A 178 -2.05 13.56 -0.10
C GLY A 178 -0.61 13.88 0.28
N ILE A 179 -0.46 14.55 1.40
CA ILE A 179 0.83 14.87 2.02
C ILE A 179 0.73 14.66 3.51
N ILE A 180 1.74 14.01 4.10
CA ILE A 180 1.84 13.83 5.54
C ILE A 180 3.12 14.48 6.03
N ASP A 181 2.96 15.41 6.97
CA ASP A 181 4.04 16.09 7.68
C ASP A 181 4.20 15.49 9.07
N PHE A 182 5.25 14.71 9.27
CA PHE A 182 5.55 14.03 10.53
C PHE A 182 6.32 14.88 11.55
N ARG A 183 6.72 16.11 11.19
CA ARG A 183 7.47 17.01 12.08
C ARG A 183 6.69 17.40 13.34
N ASN A 184 5.35 17.38 13.24
CA ASN A 184 4.45 17.72 14.33
C ASN A 184 3.76 16.49 14.98
N GLY A 185 4.28 15.27 14.73
CA GLY A 185 3.79 14.02 15.31
C GLY A 185 2.97 13.16 14.36
N TYR A 186 2.28 12.18 14.92
CA TYR A 186 1.63 11.09 14.18
C TYR A 186 0.10 11.22 14.06
N GLU A 187 -0.46 12.40 14.38
CA GLU A 187 -1.92 12.61 14.28
C GLU A 187 -2.50 12.25 12.89
N PRO A 188 -1.82 12.56 11.76
CA PRO A 188 -2.33 12.20 10.43
C PRO A 188 -2.44 10.70 10.16
N VAL A 189 -1.82 9.85 10.99
CA VAL A 189 -1.82 8.38 10.88
C VAL A 189 -2.29 7.70 12.17
N ARG A 190 -2.96 8.45 13.06
CA ARG A 190 -3.43 7.96 14.36
C ARG A 190 -4.34 6.75 14.22
N ASP A 191 -5.28 6.79 13.29
CA ASP A 191 -6.20 5.70 12.99
C ASP A 191 -5.49 4.41 12.53
N ILE A 192 -4.34 4.52 11.86
CA ILE A 192 -3.51 3.37 11.46
C ILE A 192 -2.83 2.78 12.69
N ILE A 193 -2.27 3.62 13.57
CA ILE A 193 -1.64 3.20 14.82
C ILE A 193 -2.67 2.51 15.73
N ASP A 194 -3.86 3.09 15.84
CA ASP A 194 -4.96 2.54 16.63
C ASP A 194 -5.42 1.19 16.06
N ALA A 195 -5.58 1.08 14.74
CA ALA A 195 -5.95 -0.18 14.07
C ALA A 195 -4.91 -1.30 14.30
N VAL A 196 -3.61 -0.97 14.32
CA VAL A 196 -2.55 -1.92 14.66
C VAL A 196 -2.66 -2.34 16.13
N SER A 197 -2.94 -1.40 17.03
CA SER A 197 -3.16 -1.68 18.46
C SER A 197 -4.36 -2.60 18.68
N ASP A 198 -5.49 -2.31 18.02
CA ASP A 198 -6.71 -3.13 18.09
C ASP A 198 -6.44 -4.56 17.59
N ALA A 199 -5.75 -4.69 16.45
CA ALA A 199 -5.40 -6.00 15.91
C ALA A 199 -4.48 -6.79 16.86
N GLN A 200 -3.56 -6.12 17.57
CA GLN A 200 -2.72 -6.76 18.57
C GLN A 200 -3.51 -7.18 19.83
N GLN A 201 -4.50 -6.37 20.21
CA GLN A 201 -5.39 -6.69 21.33
C GLN A 201 -6.21 -7.94 21.00
N ASP A 202 -6.85 -7.99 19.82
CA ASP A 202 -7.60 -9.17 19.34
C ASP A 202 -6.72 -10.42 19.31
N MET A 203 -5.48 -10.29 18.82
CA MET A 203 -4.52 -11.39 18.77
C MET A 203 -4.13 -11.87 20.18
N SER A 204 -3.94 -10.94 21.12
CA SER A 204 -3.55 -11.26 22.50
C SER A 204 -4.68 -11.90 23.28
N ALA A 205 -5.91 -11.45 23.06
CA ALA A 205 -7.13 -12.02 23.64
C ALA A 205 -7.57 -13.32 22.93
N ASN A 206 -7.01 -13.64 21.76
CA ASN A 206 -7.49 -14.66 20.83
C ASN A 206 -8.99 -14.52 20.54
N ASP A 207 -9.43 -13.26 20.43
CA ASP A 207 -10.83 -12.91 20.14
C ASP A 207 -10.91 -12.06 18.87
N PHE A 208 -11.61 -12.56 17.86
CA PHE A 208 -11.71 -11.95 16.54
C PHE A 208 -13.19 -11.82 16.17
N PRO A 209 -13.89 -10.80 16.66
CA PRO A 209 -15.32 -10.64 16.43
C PRO A 209 -15.62 -10.47 14.94
N PRO A 210 -16.69 -11.11 14.44
CA PRO A 210 -17.12 -10.90 13.07
C PRO A 210 -17.76 -9.51 12.93
N LYS A 211 -17.46 -8.84 11.80
CA LYS A 211 -18.01 -7.51 11.48
C LYS A 211 -18.72 -7.56 10.14
N LYS A 212 -20.05 -7.38 10.15
CA LYS A 212 -20.86 -7.37 8.92
C LYS A 212 -20.51 -6.15 8.06
N ASN A 213 -20.21 -6.38 6.79
CA ASN A 213 -19.89 -5.33 5.83
C ASN A 213 -20.30 -5.71 4.40
N ARG A 214 -20.17 -4.76 3.45
CA ARG A 214 -20.57 -4.95 2.04
C ARG A 214 -19.83 -6.09 1.32
N PHE A 215 -18.68 -6.53 1.84
CA PHE A 215 -17.87 -7.58 1.24
C PHE A 215 -18.12 -8.97 1.80
N CYS A 216 -19.06 -9.14 2.75
CA CYS A 216 -19.33 -10.44 3.37
C CYS A 216 -19.63 -11.53 2.35
N LYS A 217 -20.43 -11.24 1.31
CA LYS A 217 -20.80 -12.21 0.26
C LYS A 217 -19.61 -12.77 -0.55
N TRP A 218 -18.45 -12.12 -0.50
CA TRP A 218 -17.22 -12.60 -1.12
C TRP A 218 -16.22 -13.19 -0.12
N CYS A 219 -16.57 -13.22 1.17
CA CYS A 219 -15.76 -13.79 2.23
C CYS A 219 -15.85 -15.31 2.23
N GLY A 220 -14.72 -16.00 2.38
CA GLY A 220 -14.72 -17.47 2.45
C GLY A 220 -15.42 -18.06 3.66
N PHE A 221 -15.70 -17.23 4.70
CA PHE A 221 -16.53 -17.61 5.85
C PHE A 221 -18.02 -17.28 5.69
N TYR A 222 -18.43 -16.69 4.58
CA TYR A 222 -19.81 -16.28 4.40
C TYR A 222 -20.77 -17.47 4.49
N ASN A 223 -21.79 -17.36 5.35
CA ASN A 223 -22.75 -18.41 5.66
C ASN A 223 -22.13 -19.72 6.19
N THR A 224 -20.97 -19.65 6.84
CA THR A 224 -20.38 -20.79 7.54
C THR A 224 -20.42 -20.59 9.06
N PRO A 225 -20.39 -21.67 9.88
CA PRO A 225 -20.33 -21.55 11.34
C PRO A 225 -19.14 -20.72 11.84
N GLU A 226 -18.03 -20.74 11.12
CA GLU A 226 -16.80 -20.00 11.46
C GLU A 226 -16.98 -18.48 11.35
N CYS A 227 -17.97 -18.00 10.60
CA CYS A 227 -18.28 -16.57 10.51
C CYS A 227 -18.78 -16.02 11.84
N GLY A 228 -19.70 -16.74 12.51
CA GLY A 228 -20.31 -16.31 13.77
C GLY A 228 -21.32 -15.15 13.64
N LEU A 229 -21.74 -14.80 12.40
CA LEU A 229 -22.82 -13.82 12.12
C LEU A 229 -24.12 -14.51 11.87
#